data_30bb8ec15bb7c2350c1123d26f635ad6
#
_entry.id   30bb8ec15bb7c2350c1123d26f635ad6
#
_cell.length_a   1.000
_cell.length_b   1.000
_cell.length_c   1.000
_cell.angle_alpha   90.00
_cell.angle_beta   90.00
_cell.angle_gamma   90.00
#
_symmetry.space_group_name_H-M   'P 1'
#
loop_
_entity.id
_entity.type
_entity.pdbx_description
1 polymer ?
#
loop_
_entity_poly.entity_id
_entity_poly.type
_entity_poly.pdbx_seq_one_letter_code
_entity_poly.pdbx_strand_id
1 'polypeptide(L)'
;KTYMPSGKWDEYYLFLSGGHSGNLIVAGVPSMRILKNIAVFTPESWQGYGFGNADIENMLDAGNPRGETVRMGDSHHPALSETAGDYDGQFIFINDKNSARVAVIDLRDFETKQIVKDPNIISNHGATFVSPNTDYIFQGAQYGTPYGWEYAPISEYKDKYRGIITAWKFDREKGRIVPEESFSIELPPYWQDLCDAGKLVSDGWVFCNSFNTELATGGL
;
A
#
# COMPACT_ATOMS: atom_id res chain seq x y z
N LYS A 1 1.84 -27.04 -20.22
CA LYS A 1 2.12 -26.98 -18.77
C LYS A 1 1.12 -26.07 -18.03
N THR A 2 0.40 -25.22 -18.78
CA THR A 2 -0.63 -24.31 -18.22
C THR A 2 -2.04 -24.89 -18.22
N TYR A 3 -2.22 -26.08 -18.82
CA TYR A 3 -3.52 -26.76 -18.81
C TYR A 3 -3.84 -27.28 -17.42
N MET A 4 -5.01 -26.88 -16.91
CA MET A 4 -5.57 -27.38 -15.66
C MET A 4 -6.80 -28.25 -15.99
N PRO A 5 -6.76 -29.57 -15.74
CA PRO A 5 -7.90 -30.46 -16.01
C PRO A 5 -9.12 -30.08 -15.17
N SER A 6 -10.31 -30.41 -15.66
CA SER A 6 -11.54 -30.27 -14.91
C SER A 6 -11.47 -31.01 -13.56
N GLY A 7 -11.91 -30.35 -12.49
CA GLY A 7 -11.86 -30.90 -11.12
C GLY A 7 -10.49 -30.83 -10.45
N LYS A 8 -9.52 -30.15 -11.06
CA LYS A 8 -8.23 -29.83 -10.45
C LYS A 8 -8.12 -28.36 -10.16
N TRP A 9 -7.30 -28.02 -9.15
CA TRP A 9 -7.05 -26.66 -8.68
C TRP A 9 -5.65 -26.24 -9.10
N ASP A 10 -5.47 -24.92 -9.27
CA ASP A 10 -4.14 -24.33 -9.34
C ASP A 10 -3.41 -24.53 -8.02
N GLU A 11 -2.11 -24.75 -8.08
CA GLU A 11 -1.27 -25.06 -6.91
C GLU A 11 -0.99 -23.81 -6.09
N TYR A 12 -0.85 -22.67 -6.77
CA TYR A 12 -0.57 -21.38 -6.14
C TYR A 12 -1.47 -20.27 -6.68
N TYR A 13 -1.59 -19.20 -5.91
CA TYR A 13 -2.16 -17.94 -6.35
C TYR A 13 -1.06 -16.90 -6.55
N LEU A 14 -1.19 -16.13 -7.60
CA LEU A 14 -0.37 -14.98 -7.91
C LEU A 14 -1.22 -13.73 -7.78
N PHE A 15 -0.76 -12.74 -7.02
CA PHE A 15 -1.43 -11.47 -6.80
C PHE A 15 -0.70 -10.38 -7.57
N LEU A 16 -1.41 -9.68 -8.43
CA LEU A 16 -0.87 -8.69 -9.34
C LEU A 16 -1.59 -7.36 -9.14
N SER A 17 -0.82 -6.29 -8.99
CA SER A 17 -1.40 -4.95 -8.99
C SER A 17 -1.91 -4.59 -10.38
N GLY A 18 -3.06 -3.94 -10.44
CA GLY A 18 -3.66 -3.46 -11.69
C GLY A 18 -3.19 -2.07 -12.12
N GLY A 19 -2.31 -1.42 -11.35
CA GLY A 19 -1.86 -0.06 -11.62
C GLY A 19 -3.01 0.94 -11.61
N HIS A 20 -3.09 1.77 -12.63
CA HIS A 20 -4.12 2.81 -12.75
C HIS A 20 -5.57 2.31 -12.87
N SER A 21 -5.79 1.02 -13.00
CA SER A 21 -7.15 0.46 -12.88
C SER A 21 -7.61 0.30 -11.42
N GLY A 22 -6.70 0.52 -10.45
CA GLY A 22 -7.04 0.56 -9.02
C GLY A 22 -7.50 -0.77 -8.43
N ASN A 23 -7.17 -1.89 -9.07
CA ASN A 23 -7.60 -3.23 -8.69
C ASN A 23 -6.44 -4.15 -8.31
N LEU A 24 -6.77 -5.30 -7.77
CA LEU A 24 -5.87 -6.42 -7.52
C LEU A 24 -6.36 -7.63 -8.32
N ILE A 25 -5.49 -8.20 -9.14
CA ILE A 25 -5.80 -9.37 -9.97
C ILE A 25 -5.26 -10.61 -9.28
N VAL A 26 -6.09 -11.64 -9.18
CA VAL A 26 -5.69 -12.96 -8.69
C VAL A 26 -5.62 -13.91 -9.85
N ALA A 27 -4.46 -14.52 -10.08
CA ALA A 27 -4.24 -15.53 -11.11
C ALA A 27 -3.81 -16.86 -10.49
N GLY A 28 -4.24 -17.95 -11.09
CA GLY A 28 -3.84 -19.29 -10.68
C GLY A 28 -2.54 -19.73 -11.34
N VAL A 29 -1.70 -20.45 -10.63
CA VAL A 29 -0.46 -21.04 -11.13
C VAL A 29 -0.52 -22.56 -10.92
N PRO A 30 -0.31 -23.36 -11.95
CA PRO A 30 0.35 -23.07 -13.24
C PRO A 30 -0.57 -22.64 -14.39
N SER A 31 -1.89 -22.56 -14.21
CA SER A 31 -2.81 -22.31 -15.34
C SER A 31 -2.69 -20.92 -15.93
N MET A 32 -2.24 -19.94 -15.17
CA MET A 32 -2.20 -18.51 -15.52
C MET A 32 -3.58 -17.93 -15.87
N ARG A 33 -4.64 -18.55 -15.37
CA ARG A 33 -6.00 -18.03 -15.51
C ARG A 33 -6.26 -16.92 -14.51
N ILE A 34 -6.93 -15.87 -14.91
CA ILE A 34 -7.46 -14.89 -13.99
C ILE A 34 -8.63 -15.54 -13.23
N LEU A 35 -8.49 -15.66 -11.92
CA LEU A 35 -9.48 -16.27 -11.04
C LEU A 35 -10.42 -15.23 -10.45
N LYS A 36 -9.88 -14.06 -10.13
CA LYS A 36 -10.63 -12.94 -9.53
C LYS A 36 -10.00 -11.62 -9.93
N ASN A 37 -10.82 -10.61 -10.06
CA ASN A 37 -10.42 -9.22 -10.16
C ASN A 37 -11.09 -8.47 -9.00
N ILE A 38 -10.29 -7.97 -8.07
CA ILE A 38 -10.78 -7.37 -6.82
C ILE A 38 -10.76 -5.85 -6.99
N ALA A 39 -11.90 -5.21 -6.79
CA ALA A 39 -11.98 -3.76 -6.69
C ALA A 39 -11.32 -3.31 -5.38
N VAL A 40 -10.36 -2.38 -5.47
CA VAL A 40 -9.63 -1.86 -4.31
C VAL A 40 -9.80 -0.34 -4.23
N PHE A 41 -9.14 0.40 -5.12
CA PHE A 41 -9.24 1.86 -5.22
C PHE A 41 -10.14 2.28 -6.38
N THR A 42 -11.04 1.44 -6.73
CA THR A 42 -12.08 1.63 -7.74
C THR A 42 -13.32 0.88 -7.26
N PRO A 43 -14.53 1.40 -7.53
CA PRO A 43 -15.76 0.75 -7.09
C PRO A 43 -15.99 -0.60 -7.75
N GLU A 44 -15.62 -0.67 -9.01
CA GLU A 44 -15.70 -1.88 -9.82
C GLU A 44 -14.44 -1.96 -10.67
N SER A 45 -13.83 -3.11 -10.71
CA SER A 45 -12.56 -3.34 -11.39
C SER A 45 -12.52 -3.01 -12.88
N TRP A 46 -13.65 -2.76 -13.49
CA TRP A 46 -13.79 -2.42 -14.91
C TRP A 46 -14.41 -1.05 -15.17
N GLN A 47 -14.86 -0.34 -14.13
CA GLN A 47 -15.51 0.98 -14.27
C GLN A 47 -14.62 2.16 -13.92
N GLY A 48 -13.69 2.00 -13.02
CA GLY A 48 -12.75 3.04 -12.59
C GLY A 48 -13.37 4.13 -11.72
N TYR A 49 -14.41 4.80 -12.17
CA TYR A 49 -14.97 5.98 -11.50
C TYR A 49 -16.33 5.76 -10.82
N GLY A 50 -16.92 4.58 -10.98
CA GLY A 50 -18.28 4.33 -10.52
C GLY A 50 -19.34 5.13 -11.28
N PHE A 51 -20.57 5.07 -10.79
CA PHE A 51 -21.71 5.75 -11.42
C PHE A 51 -22.40 6.77 -10.47
N GLY A 52 -21.65 7.41 -9.60
CA GLY A 52 -22.18 8.38 -8.65
C GLY A 52 -22.93 7.74 -7.48
N ASN A 53 -22.64 6.49 -7.15
CA ASN A 53 -23.14 5.84 -5.95
C ASN A 53 -22.36 6.35 -4.72
N ALA A 54 -23.08 6.86 -3.71
CA ALA A 54 -22.46 7.48 -2.55
C ALA A 54 -21.54 6.56 -1.76
N ASP A 55 -21.86 5.26 -1.64
CA ASP A 55 -21.00 4.31 -0.92
C ASP A 55 -19.68 4.09 -1.65
N ILE A 56 -19.73 4.06 -2.97
CA ILE A 56 -18.55 3.95 -3.84
C ILE A 56 -17.72 5.22 -3.78
N GLU A 57 -18.35 6.38 -3.85
CA GLU A 57 -17.66 7.67 -3.73
C GLU A 57 -16.98 7.80 -2.38
N ASN A 58 -17.64 7.41 -1.30
CA ASN A 58 -17.06 7.39 0.04
C ASN A 58 -15.86 6.46 0.14
N MET A 59 -15.90 5.30 -0.51
CA MET A 59 -14.75 4.38 -0.56
C MET A 59 -13.58 4.99 -1.33
N LEU A 60 -13.84 5.63 -2.46
CA LEU A 60 -12.81 6.30 -3.26
C LEU A 60 -12.20 7.49 -2.54
N ASP A 61 -12.98 8.22 -1.78
CA ASP A 61 -12.54 9.37 -1.00
C ASP A 61 -11.96 8.98 0.37
N ALA A 62 -12.03 7.70 0.73
CA ALA A 62 -11.55 7.23 2.03
C ALA A 62 -10.09 7.62 2.28
N GLY A 63 -9.86 8.24 3.42
CA GLY A 63 -8.54 8.70 3.84
C GLY A 63 -8.01 9.94 3.11
N ASN A 64 -8.82 10.66 2.36
CA ASN A 64 -8.39 11.91 1.74
C ASN A 64 -8.40 13.08 2.75
N PRO A 65 -7.24 13.55 3.23
CA PRO A 65 -7.18 14.53 4.33
C PRO A 65 -7.54 15.95 3.89
N ARG A 66 -7.55 16.23 2.60
CA ARG A 66 -7.83 17.57 2.07
C ARG A 66 -9.26 17.76 1.56
N GLY A 67 -10.09 16.72 1.68
CA GLY A 67 -11.46 16.75 1.21
C GLY A 67 -11.60 16.79 -0.31
N GLU A 68 -10.54 16.53 -1.05
CA GLU A 68 -10.58 16.42 -2.51
C GLU A 68 -11.16 15.07 -2.90
N THR A 69 -12.03 15.03 -3.87
CA THR A 69 -12.60 13.79 -4.37
C THR A 69 -11.54 12.99 -5.13
N VAL A 70 -11.28 11.78 -4.66
CA VAL A 70 -10.35 10.84 -5.30
C VAL A 70 -11.15 9.80 -6.06
N ARG A 71 -11.17 9.91 -7.37
CA ARG A 71 -11.96 9.04 -8.25
C ARG A 71 -11.22 7.83 -8.77
N MET A 72 -9.89 7.84 -8.68
CA MET A 72 -9.02 6.81 -9.24
C MET A 72 -7.88 6.52 -8.28
N GLY A 73 -7.53 5.25 -8.14
CA GLY A 73 -6.33 4.82 -7.47
C GLY A 73 -5.30 4.29 -8.45
N ASP A 74 -4.08 4.15 -7.97
CA ASP A 74 -2.96 3.54 -8.69
C ASP A 74 -2.37 2.45 -7.79
N SER A 75 -2.90 1.22 -7.93
CA SER A 75 -2.54 0.09 -7.08
C SER A 75 -1.14 -0.42 -7.39
N HIS A 76 -0.29 -0.50 -6.37
CA HIS A 76 1.10 -0.94 -6.46
C HIS A 76 1.45 -1.91 -5.32
N HIS A 77 2.47 -2.72 -5.53
CA HIS A 77 3.20 -3.49 -4.53
C HIS A 77 2.33 -4.21 -3.49
N PRO A 78 1.53 -5.22 -3.90
CA PRO A 78 0.79 -6.02 -2.93
C PRO A 78 1.74 -6.83 -2.05
N ALA A 79 1.46 -6.86 -0.73
CA ALA A 79 2.17 -7.65 0.25
C ALA A 79 1.21 -8.60 0.96
N LEU A 80 1.58 -9.86 1.08
CA LEU A 80 0.82 -10.85 1.85
C LEU A 80 1.07 -10.72 3.34
N SER A 81 0.08 -11.10 4.14
CA SER A 81 0.28 -11.29 5.57
C SER A 81 1.22 -12.46 5.84
N GLU A 82 1.94 -12.38 6.95
CA GLU A 82 2.93 -13.36 7.36
C GLU A 82 2.68 -13.85 8.79
N THR A 83 3.05 -15.08 9.03
CA THR A 83 3.18 -15.69 10.35
C THR A 83 4.60 -16.26 10.47
N ALA A 84 5.34 -15.81 11.47
CA ALA A 84 6.75 -16.17 11.66
C ALA A 84 7.64 -15.93 10.41
N GLY A 85 7.31 -14.90 9.63
CA GLY A 85 8.05 -14.52 8.42
C GLY A 85 7.70 -15.31 7.14
N ASP A 86 6.73 -16.22 7.22
CA ASP A 86 6.22 -16.97 6.05
C ASP A 86 4.81 -16.48 5.67
N TYR A 87 4.50 -16.49 4.38
CA TYR A 87 3.19 -16.14 3.88
C TYR A 87 2.12 -17.10 4.40
N ASP A 88 1.06 -16.53 4.97
CA ASP A 88 -0.01 -17.31 5.60
C ASP A 88 -1.35 -17.29 4.83
N GLY A 89 -1.44 -16.50 3.78
CA GLY A 89 -2.59 -16.47 2.89
C GLY A 89 -3.88 -15.92 3.50
N GLN A 90 -3.81 -15.14 4.60
CA GLN A 90 -4.99 -14.62 5.27
C GLN A 90 -5.41 -13.25 4.74
N PHE A 91 -4.44 -12.37 4.59
CA PHE A 91 -4.67 -10.99 4.13
C PHE A 91 -3.67 -10.59 3.05
N ILE A 92 -4.05 -9.59 2.28
CA ILE A 92 -3.14 -8.88 1.41
C ILE A 92 -3.33 -7.38 1.60
N PHE A 93 -2.22 -6.66 1.56
CA PHE A 93 -2.17 -5.21 1.68
C PHE A 93 -1.64 -4.65 0.38
N ILE A 94 -2.20 -3.52 -0.06
CA ILE A 94 -1.79 -2.90 -1.31
C ILE A 94 -1.85 -1.39 -1.16
N ASN A 95 -0.87 -0.70 -1.72
CA ASN A 95 -0.82 0.75 -1.68
C ASN A 95 -1.43 1.40 -2.93
N ASP A 96 -1.94 2.60 -2.74
CA ASP A 96 -2.35 3.53 -3.78
C ASP A 96 -1.28 4.61 -3.92
N LYS A 97 -0.48 4.50 -4.96
CA LYS A 97 0.58 5.46 -5.23
C LYS A 97 0.04 6.86 -5.48
N ASN A 98 -1.11 6.98 -6.12
CA ASN A 98 -1.70 8.26 -6.51
C ASN A 98 -2.13 9.11 -5.30
N SER A 99 -2.69 8.48 -4.26
CA SER A 99 -3.29 9.19 -3.11
C SER A 99 -2.73 8.75 -1.76
N ALA A 100 -1.65 7.98 -1.74
CA ALA A 100 -0.97 7.49 -0.53
C ALA A 100 -1.88 6.70 0.43
N ARG A 101 -2.84 5.95 -0.11
CA ARG A 101 -3.72 5.07 0.67
C ARG A 101 -3.15 3.67 0.78
N VAL A 102 -3.58 2.95 1.81
CA VAL A 102 -3.31 1.52 1.99
C VAL A 102 -4.65 0.81 2.16
N ALA A 103 -4.83 -0.28 1.44
CA ALA A 103 -6.02 -1.12 1.55
C ALA A 103 -5.69 -2.46 2.21
N VAL A 104 -6.66 -2.97 2.96
CA VAL A 104 -6.69 -4.31 3.53
C VAL A 104 -7.68 -5.15 2.76
N ILE A 105 -7.24 -6.26 2.20
CA ILE A 105 -8.06 -7.25 1.51
C ILE A 105 -8.04 -8.55 2.31
N ASP A 106 -9.20 -9.11 2.57
CA ASP A 106 -9.35 -10.41 3.22
C ASP A 106 -9.37 -11.50 2.15
N LEU A 107 -8.45 -12.46 2.24
CA LEU A 107 -8.34 -13.54 1.27
C LEU A 107 -9.34 -14.68 1.49
N ARG A 108 -10.13 -14.64 2.57
CA ARG A 108 -11.23 -15.60 2.78
C ARG A 108 -12.39 -15.37 1.82
N ASP A 109 -12.62 -14.12 1.40
CA ASP A 109 -13.69 -13.74 0.49
C ASP A 109 -13.24 -12.89 -0.70
N PHE A 110 -11.96 -12.52 -0.73
CA PHE A 110 -11.36 -11.66 -1.76
C PHE A 110 -12.02 -10.28 -1.85
N GLU A 111 -12.31 -9.67 -0.71
CA GLU A 111 -12.93 -8.35 -0.64
C GLU A 111 -12.05 -7.33 0.08
N THR A 112 -12.11 -6.10 -0.39
CA THR A 112 -11.51 -4.95 0.30
C THR A 112 -12.32 -4.64 1.55
N LYS A 113 -11.65 -4.63 2.71
CA LYS A 113 -12.30 -4.42 4.03
C LYS A 113 -12.06 -3.04 4.61
N GLN A 114 -10.96 -2.39 4.23
CA GLN A 114 -10.60 -1.09 4.78
C GLN A 114 -9.65 -0.38 3.84
N ILE A 115 -9.76 0.94 3.80
CA ILE A 115 -8.79 1.84 3.17
C ILE A 115 -8.43 2.90 4.20
N VAL A 116 -7.14 3.12 4.40
CA VAL A 116 -6.59 4.15 5.31
C VAL A 116 -5.58 5.03 4.59
N LYS A 117 -5.29 6.21 5.15
CA LYS A 117 -4.27 7.12 4.65
C LYS A 117 -3.55 7.81 5.82
N ASP A 118 -2.24 7.92 5.74
CA ASP A 118 -1.49 8.86 6.56
C ASP A 118 -1.64 10.26 5.96
N PRO A 119 -2.21 11.23 6.72
CA PRO A 119 -2.41 12.59 6.23
C PRO A 119 -1.08 13.32 5.94
N ASN A 120 0.03 12.81 6.42
CA ASN A 120 1.36 13.40 6.22
C ASN A 120 2.06 12.95 4.95
N ILE A 121 1.53 11.96 4.24
CA ILE A 121 2.16 11.40 3.03
C ILE A 121 1.45 11.87 1.77
N ILE A 122 2.24 12.36 0.82
CA ILE A 122 1.75 12.84 -0.49
C ILE A 122 1.55 11.67 -1.48
N SER A 123 2.51 10.74 -1.50
CA SER A 123 2.52 9.59 -2.40
C SER A 123 3.30 8.46 -1.75
N ASN A 124 2.81 7.23 -1.82
CA ASN A 124 3.51 6.07 -1.33
C ASN A 124 3.84 5.11 -2.47
N HIS A 125 5.11 4.96 -2.78
CA HIS A 125 5.58 3.93 -3.71
C HIS A 125 6.60 2.99 -3.04
N GLY A 126 7.07 3.36 -1.85
CA GLY A 126 8.01 2.58 -1.05
C GLY A 126 7.47 1.25 -0.54
N ALA A 127 6.50 0.69 -1.24
CA ALA A 127 5.77 -0.55 -1.00
C ALA A 127 4.84 -0.53 0.22
N THR A 128 3.93 -1.49 0.23
CA THR A 128 3.33 -2.03 1.44
C THR A 128 4.15 -3.26 1.81
N PHE A 129 4.69 -3.33 3.00
CA PHE A 129 5.41 -4.50 3.51
C PHE A 129 5.01 -4.75 4.96
N VAL A 130 5.29 -5.93 5.48
CA VAL A 130 4.77 -6.35 6.78
C VAL A 130 5.89 -6.81 7.71
N SER A 131 5.69 -6.64 9.03
CA SER A 131 6.51 -7.32 10.02
C SER A 131 6.26 -8.84 9.99
N PRO A 132 7.20 -9.69 10.47
CA PRO A 132 7.13 -11.16 10.32
C PRO A 132 5.88 -11.85 10.89
N ASN A 133 5.12 -11.17 11.76
CA ASN A 133 3.83 -11.66 12.26
C ASN A 133 2.65 -10.76 11.86
N THR A 134 2.91 -9.82 10.95
CA THR A 134 1.91 -8.84 10.50
C THR A 134 1.31 -8.01 11.65
N ASP A 135 2.11 -7.76 12.69
CA ASP A 135 1.73 -6.82 13.75
C ASP A 135 1.66 -5.40 13.24
N TYR A 136 2.50 -5.11 12.24
CA TYR A 136 2.57 -3.83 11.55
C TYR A 136 2.64 -4.00 10.04
N ILE A 137 1.98 -3.08 9.35
CA ILE A 137 2.08 -2.86 7.92
C ILE A 137 2.81 -1.53 7.75
N PHE A 138 3.84 -1.49 6.91
CA PHE A 138 4.62 -0.29 6.69
C PHE A 138 4.38 0.29 5.31
N GLN A 139 4.48 1.62 5.22
CA GLN A 139 4.52 2.34 3.94
C GLN A 139 5.55 3.46 4.01
N GLY A 140 6.29 3.66 2.94
CA GLY A 140 7.25 4.75 2.78
C GLY A 140 6.74 5.84 1.85
N ALA A 141 6.98 7.09 2.18
CA ALA A 141 6.71 8.21 1.30
C ALA A 141 7.69 8.21 0.12
N GLN A 142 7.18 8.11 -1.11
CA GLN A 142 8.04 8.16 -2.29
C GLN A 142 8.75 9.51 -2.43
N TYR A 143 8.05 10.58 -2.14
CA TYR A 143 8.56 11.94 -2.25
C TYR A 143 8.56 12.65 -0.90
N GLY A 144 9.49 13.59 -0.72
CA GLY A 144 9.45 14.46 0.44
C GLY A 144 8.15 15.26 0.48
N THR A 145 7.54 15.30 1.66
CA THR A 145 6.30 16.03 1.90
C THR A 145 6.61 17.39 2.49
N PRO A 146 6.08 18.49 1.95
CA PRO A 146 6.28 19.80 2.54
C PRO A 146 5.55 19.94 3.87
N TYR A 147 6.18 20.60 4.84
CA TYR A 147 5.53 20.95 6.10
C TYR A 147 4.31 21.85 5.83
N GLY A 148 3.21 21.57 6.54
CA GLY A 148 1.98 22.35 6.40
C GLY A 148 1.34 22.27 5.00
N TRP A 149 1.79 21.37 4.13
CA TRP A 149 1.34 21.25 2.75
C TRP A 149 1.61 22.49 1.89
N GLU A 150 2.60 23.29 2.27
CA GLU A 150 3.00 24.50 1.55
C GLU A 150 4.32 24.26 0.83
N TYR A 151 4.32 24.48 -0.48
CA TYR A 151 5.55 24.39 -1.27
C TYR A 151 6.50 25.54 -0.94
N ALA A 152 7.78 25.18 -0.80
CA ALA A 152 8.87 26.13 -0.58
C ALA A 152 9.83 26.10 -1.79
N PRO A 153 10.67 27.14 -1.95
CA PRO A 153 11.74 27.15 -2.94
C PRO A 153 12.64 25.89 -2.79
N ILE A 154 13.15 25.38 -3.92
CA ILE A 154 14.00 24.19 -3.90
C ILE A 154 15.27 24.37 -3.05
N SER A 155 15.77 25.59 -2.92
CA SER A 155 16.90 25.92 -2.06
C SER A 155 16.63 25.71 -0.57
N GLU A 156 15.36 25.61 -0.18
CA GLU A 156 14.91 25.37 1.20
C GLU A 156 14.43 23.92 1.41
N TYR A 157 14.61 23.04 0.43
CA TYR A 157 14.06 21.70 0.44
C TYR A 157 14.43 20.91 1.70
N LYS A 158 15.70 20.93 2.09
CA LYS A 158 16.21 20.23 3.26
C LYS A 158 15.45 20.59 4.55
N ASP A 159 15.05 21.85 4.70
CA ASP A 159 14.47 22.38 5.95
C ASP A 159 12.94 22.46 5.90
N LYS A 160 12.36 22.44 4.71
CA LYS A 160 10.91 22.62 4.51
C LYS A 160 10.17 21.34 4.11
N TYR A 161 10.89 20.26 3.82
CA TYR A 161 10.30 18.97 3.46
C TYR A 161 10.79 17.88 4.39
N ARG A 162 10.07 16.79 4.45
CA ARG A 162 10.40 15.61 5.24
C ARG A 162 10.09 14.33 4.48
N GLY A 163 10.85 13.27 4.76
CA GLY A 163 10.49 11.89 4.44
C GLY A 163 9.65 11.29 5.56
N ILE A 164 8.84 10.30 5.26
CA ILE A 164 7.98 9.65 6.25
C ILE A 164 7.92 8.15 5.97
N ILE A 165 8.01 7.36 7.04
CA ILE A 165 7.60 5.96 7.06
C ILE A 165 6.47 5.82 8.06
N THR A 166 5.38 5.22 7.66
CA THR A 166 4.24 4.95 8.53
C THR A 166 4.19 3.48 8.89
N ALA A 167 4.05 3.20 10.17
CA ALA A 167 3.81 1.88 10.74
C ALA A 167 2.33 1.79 11.15
N TRP A 168 1.56 1.08 10.38
CA TRP A 168 0.16 0.81 10.63
C TRP A 168 0.01 -0.40 11.52
N LYS A 169 -0.49 -0.23 12.74
CA LYS A 169 -0.84 -1.36 13.63
C LYS A 169 -1.97 -2.16 13.00
N PHE A 170 -1.80 -3.48 12.92
CA PHE A 170 -2.78 -4.38 12.36
C PHE A 170 -3.36 -5.31 13.44
N ASP A 171 -4.68 -5.31 13.56
CA ASP A 171 -5.43 -6.24 14.40
C ASP A 171 -5.88 -7.43 13.52
N ARG A 172 -5.20 -8.56 13.67
CA ARG A 172 -5.47 -9.76 12.87
C ARG A 172 -6.82 -10.40 13.14
N GLU A 173 -7.31 -10.32 14.38
CA GLU A 173 -8.61 -10.88 14.74
C GLU A 173 -9.75 -10.13 14.06
N LYS A 174 -9.63 -8.80 14.04
CA LYS A 174 -10.59 -7.95 13.35
C LYS A 174 -10.34 -7.84 11.84
N GLY A 175 -9.14 -8.21 11.38
CA GLY A 175 -8.72 -8.02 9.99
C GLY A 175 -8.65 -6.55 9.57
N ARG A 176 -8.19 -5.67 10.48
CA ARG A 176 -8.21 -4.22 10.27
C ARG A 176 -6.97 -3.54 10.83
N ILE A 177 -6.57 -2.47 10.15
CA ILE A 177 -5.63 -1.47 10.66
C ILE A 177 -6.33 -0.69 11.79
N VAL A 178 -5.58 -0.41 12.85
CA VAL A 178 -5.98 0.40 14.02
C VAL A 178 -5.24 1.73 13.95
N PRO A 179 -5.82 2.78 13.33
CA PRO A 179 -5.10 4.04 13.10
C PRO A 179 -4.64 4.71 14.39
N GLU A 180 -5.41 4.60 15.47
CA GLU A 180 -5.11 5.17 16.77
C GLU A 180 -3.91 4.53 17.50
N GLU A 181 -3.50 3.34 17.08
CA GLU A 181 -2.30 2.63 17.58
C GLU A 181 -1.16 2.65 16.55
N SER A 182 -1.35 3.35 15.45
CA SER A 182 -0.38 3.51 14.38
C SER A 182 0.46 4.77 14.57
N PHE A 183 1.64 4.81 13.96
CA PHE A 183 2.53 5.96 14.09
C PHE A 183 3.35 6.19 12.81
N SER A 184 3.83 7.43 12.65
CA SER A 184 4.72 7.80 11.57
C SER A 184 6.10 8.17 12.12
N ILE A 185 7.13 7.82 11.38
CA ILE A 185 8.53 8.18 11.63
C ILE A 185 8.92 9.23 10.61
N GLU A 186 9.32 10.39 11.12
CA GLU A 186 9.85 11.46 10.27
C GLU A 186 11.33 11.23 9.98
N LEU A 187 11.70 11.41 8.72
CA LEU A 187 13.05 11.28 8.19
C LEU A 187 13.46 12.58 7.51
N PRO A 188 14.77 12.80 7.27
CA PRO A 188 15.19 13.78 6.28
C PRO A 188 14.41 13.58 4.98
N PRO A 189 14.22 14.59 4.15
CA PRO A 189 13.32 14.53 3.00
C PRO A 189 13.85 13.64 1.86
N TYR A 190 14.26 12.43 2.21
CA TYR A 190 14.61 11.37 1.29
C TYR A 190 13.38 10.90 0.52
N TRP A 191 13.61 10.40 -0.66
CA TRP A 191 12.63 9.65 -1.42
C TRP A 191 12.86 8.16 -1.20
N GLN A 192 11.89 7.49 -0.58
CA GLN A 192 11.91 6.05 -0.35
C GLN A 192 11.14 5.36 -1.47
N ASP A 193 11.82 4.52 -2.24
CA ASP A 193 11.16 3.81 -3.33
C ASP A 193 10.82 2.37 -2.96
N LEU A 194 11.72 1.71 -2.24
CA LEU A 194 11.50 0.35 -1.75
C LEU A 194 11.92 0.24 -0.28
N CYS A 195 11.05 -0.38 0.49
CA CYS A 195 11.33 -0.77 1.87
C CYS A 195 10.93 -2.23 2.10
N ASP A 196 11.52 -2.87 3.09
CA ASP A 196 11.11 -4.20 3.55
C ASP A 196 11.45 -4.37 5.03
N ALA A 197 10.72 -5.26 5.70
CA ALA A 197 10.99 -5.63 7.09
C ALA A 197 11.97 -6.80 7.17
N GLY A 198 12.86 -6.73 8.14
CA GLY A 198 13.79 -7.82 8.44
C GLY A 198 13.06 -9.04 8.97
N LYS A 199 13.64 -10.21 8.73
CA LYS A 199 13.13 -11.51 9.17
C LYS A 199 14.23 -12.30 9.86
N LEU A 200 13.86 -13.26 10.68
CA LEU A 200 14.80 -14.13 11.42
C LEU A 200 15.79 -13.30 12.24
N VAL A 201 17.05 -13.34 11.91
CA VAL A 201 18.12 -12.62 12.64
C VAL A 201 18.06 -11.11 12.52
N SER A 202 17.33 -10.60 11.52
CA SER A 202 17.10 -9.17 11.31
C SER A 202 15.68 -8.73 11.69
N ASP A 203 14.92 -9.58 12.40
CA ASP A 203 13.62 -9.18 12.94
C ASP A 203 13.75 -7.95 13.84
N GLY A 204 12.77 -7.06 13.77
CA GLY A 204 12.79 -5.76 14.46
C GLY A 204 13.48 -4.64 13.69
N TRP A 205 14.02 -4.92 12.49
CA TRP A 205 14.60 -3.91 11.61
C TRP A 205 13.76 -3.68 10.36
N VAL A 206 13.76 -2.45 9.88
CA VAL A 206 13.18 -2.06 8.59
C VAL A 206 14.29 -1.47 7.74
N PHE A 207 14.37 -1.93 6.50
CA PHE A 207 15.37 -1.52 5.53
C PHE A 207 14.69 -0.75 4.41
N CYS A 208 15.12 0.48 4.16
CA CYS A 208 14.65 1.29 3.04
C CYS A 208 15.83 1.75 2.20
N ASN A 209 15.66 1.74 0.87
CA ASN A 209 16.55 2.52 0.04
C ASN A 209 16.13 4.00 0.07
N SER A 210 17.03 4.87 -0.28
CA SER A 210 16.74 6.28 -0.49
C SER A 210 17.47 6.81 -1.71
N PHE A 211 16.84 7.72 -2.41
CA PHE A 211 17.47 8.52 -3.46
C PHE A 211 17.12 10.00 -3.22
N ASN A 212 17.63 10.90 -4.05
CA ASN A 212 17.56 12.34 -3.79
C ASN A 212 18.33 12.77 -2.52
N THR A 213 19.41 12.06 -2.21
CA THR A 213 20.16 12.28 -0.97
C THR A 213 20.83 13.65 -0.94
N GLU A 214 21.36 14.10 -2.06
CA GLU A 214 22.04 15.38 -2.20
C GLU A 214 21.09 16.53 -1.85
N LEU A 215 19.91 16.56 -2.43
CA LEU A 215 18.92 17.60 -2.15
C LEU A 215 18.41 17.51 -0.71
N ALA A 216 18.16 16.32 -0.21
CA ALA A 216 17.67 16.07 1.15
C ALA A 216 18.67 16.47 2.23
N THR A 217 19.97 16.40 1.97
CA THR A 217 21.03 16.77 2.92
C THR A 217 21.57 18.18 2.71
N GLY A 218 21.15 18.86 1.65
CA GLY A 218 21.64 20.20 1.30
C GLY A 218 23.02 20.18 0.65
N GLY A 219 23.36 19.10 -0.05
CA GLY A 219 24.62 18.90 -0.78
C GLY A 219 24.64 19.41 -2.21
N LEU A 220 23.59 20.10 -2.65
CA LEU A 220 23.49 20.77 -3.96
C LEU A 220 23.79 22.26 -3.85
#